data_5e9e11d660c054714b22c3e08ebad98f
#
_entry.id   5e9e11d660c054714b22c3e08ebad98f
#
_cell.length_a   1.000
_cell.length_b   1.000
_cell.length_c   1.000
_cell.angle_alpha   90.00
_cell.angle_beta   90.00
_cell.angle_gamma   90.00
#
_symmetry.space_group_name_H-M   'P 1'
#
loop_
_entity.id
_entity.type
_entity.pdbx_description
1 polymer ?
#
loop_
_entity_poly.entity_id
_entity_poly.type
_entity_poly.pdbx_seq_one_letter_code
_entity_poly.pdbx_strand_id
1 'polypeptide(L)'
;MAYPMYLTIGNIPKDICRKPSCHAQILIGYILTTKLAGIENKSACCRALANMFHACMQNVLGPIGPASENGVAMMSRDGVWRRCHPIFSIFIGDYPKQALVTCTFNGQCSKCLVPPGQLGKYNSFPLCTQRSVIGTYHLADKDLRKFYRTCHEAKLKPIFHPFWASLPLTDIFISITPDILHQLLQGMMKCLIGWVISIFGASAINA
;
A
#
# COMPACT_ATOMS: atom_id res chain seq x y z
N MET A 1 18.16 -8.52 -5.70
CA MET A 1 17.59 -7.88 -4.49
C MET A 1 16.14 -8.33 -4.37
N ALA A 2 15.65 -8.57 -3.16
CA ALA A 2 14.28 -9.03 -2.94
C ALA A 2 13.67 -8.28 -1.75
N TYR A 3 12.35 -8.05 -1.78
CA TYR A 3 11.61 -7.47 -0.66
C TYR A 3 10.89 -8.59 0.09
N PRO A 4 11.17 -8.79 1.39
CA PRO A 4 10.40 -9.72 2.20
C PRO A 4 9.00 -9.18 2.44
N MET A 5 8.01 -10.06 2.37
CA MET A 5 6.63 -9.76 2.73
C MET A 5 6.26 -10.48 4.00
N TYR A 6 5.82 -9.72 5.00
CA TYR A 6 5.33 -10.25 6.25
C TYR A 6 3.83 -10.05 6.37
N LEU A 7 3.16 -11.05 6.90
CA LEU A 7 1.74 -11.02 7.23
C LEU A 7 1.59 -11.14 8.74
N THR A 8 0.65 -10.39 9.30
CA THR A 8 0.20 -10.54 10.68
C THR A 8 -1.31 -10.45 10.75
N ILE A 9 -1.90 -10.93 11.83
CA ILE A 9 -3.33 -10.81 12.11
C ILE A 9 -3.54 -9.62 13.05
N GLY A 10 -4.40 -8.67 12.66
CA GLY A 10 -4.59 -7.39 13.38
C GLY A 10 -5.15 -7.50 14.79
N ASN A 11 -5.79 -8.62 15.13
CA ASN A 11 -6.32 -8.90 16.46
C ASN A 11 -5.34 -9.63 17.41
N ILE A 12 -4.07 -9.81 17.00
CA ILE A 12 -3.03 -10.28 17.93
C ILE A 12 -2.66 -9.14 18.90
N PRO A 13 -2.65 -9.36 20.21
CA PRO A 13 -2.25 -8.37 21.20
C PRO A 13 -0.84 -7.83 20.96
N LYS A 14 -0.62 -6.53 21.22
CA LYS A 14 0.67 -5.86 21.01
C LYS A 14 1.82 -6.51 21.79
N ASP A 15 1.53 -7.04 22.96
CA ASP A 15 2.52 -7.72 23.82
C ASP A 15 3.10 -8.96 23.15
N ILE A 16 2.32 -9.65 22.35
CA ILE A 16 2.73 -10.79 21.53
C ILE A 16 3.49 -10.29 20.29
N CYS A 17 2.94 -9.28 19.59
CA CYS A 17 3.55 -8.73 18.38
C CYS A 17 4.96 -8.16 18.62
N ARG A 18 5.24 -7.64 19.83
CA ARG A 18 6.56 -7.07 20.18
C ARG A 18 7.63 -8.13 20.42
N LYS A 19 7.26 -9.38 20.64
CA LYS A 19 8.19 -10.45 20.94
C LYS A 19 8.48 -11.27 19.68
N PRO A 20 9.68 -11.14 19.09
CA PRO A 20 10.02 -11.91 17.87
C PRO A 20 9.86 -13.42 18.06
N SER A 21 10.12 -13.93 19.28
CA SER A 21 9.94 -15.34 19.62
C SER A 21 8.50 -15.85 19.59
N CYS A 22 7.51 -14.95 19.58
CA CYS A 22 6.10 -15.32 19.48
C CYS A 22 5.61 -15.49 18.04
N HIS A 23 6.46 -15.22 17.05
CA HIS A 23 6.17 -15.40 15.62
C HIS A 23 4.84 -14.80 15.16
N ALA A 24 4.46 -13.64 15.72
CA ALA A 24 3.21 -12.94 15.38
C ALA A 24 3.25 -12.37 13.94
N GLN A 25 4.42 -12.29 13.34
CA GLN A 25 4.65 -11.89 11.96
C GLN A 25 5.22 -13.07 11.19
N ILE A 26 4.56 -13.45 10.11
CA ILE A 26 4.93 -14.60 9.28
C ILE A 26 5.47 -14.09 7.97
N LEU A 27 6.67 -14.53 7.58
CA LEU A 27 7.21 -14.30 6.25
C LEU A 27 6.42 -15.15 5.26
N ILE A 28 5.67 -14.50 4.36
CA ILE A 28 4.84 -15.20 3.36
C ILE A 28 5.50 -15.28 1.98
N GLY A 29 6.56 -14.51 1.74
CA GLY A 29 7.29 -14.58 0.48
C GLY A 29 8.30 -13.47 0.29
N TYR A 30 8.97 -13.53 -0.85
CA TYR A 30 9.90 -12.51 -1.34
C TYR A 30 9.45 -12.02 -2.71
N ILE A 31 9.27 -10.72 -2.85
CA ILE A 31 9.07 -10.10 -4.17
C ILE A 31 10.44 -9.77 -4.74
N LEU A 32 10.79 -10.41 -5.84
CA LEU A 32 12.04 -10.17 -6.54
C LEU A 32 12.02 -8.79 -7.21
N THR A 33 13.09 -8.03 -7.04
CA THR A 33 13.35 -6.82 -7.83
C THR A 33 14.26 -7.19 -9.00
N THR A 34 13.71 -7.18 -10.18
CA THR A 34 14.48 -7.37 -11.41
C THR A 34 14.71 -6.03 -12.11
N LYS A 35 15.79 -5.96 -12.87
CA LYS A 35 16.10 -4.78 -13.71
C LYS A 35 15.63 -5.04 -15.13
N LEU A 36 14.60 -5.58 -15.48
CA LEU A 36 14.07 -5.77 -16.84
C LEU A 36 14.98 -5.20 -17.96
N ALA A 37 16.20 -5.76 -18.06
CA ALA A 37 17.29 -5.19 -18.89
C ALA A 37 16.95 -5.12 -20.39
N GLY A 38 15.95 -5.88 -20.86
CA GLY A 38 15.46 -5.83 -22.24
C GLY A 38 14.48 -4.70 -22.55
N ILE A 39 14.13 -3.85 -21.57
CA ILE A 39 13.19 -2.74 -21.79
C ILE A 39 13.95 -1.41 -21.65
N GLU A 40 14.33 -0.83 -22.80
CA GLU A 40 15.08 0.42 -22.85
C GLU A 40 14.25 1.63 -22.39
N ASN A 41 12.96 1.67 -22.73
CA ASN A 41 12.08 2.76 -22.34
C ASN A 41 11.79 2.73 -20.84
N LYS A 42 12.28 3.72 -20.09
CA LYS A 42 12.15 3.83 -18.63
C LYS A 42 10.69 3.80 -18.17
N SER A 43 9.78 4.47 -18.88
CA SER A 43 8.36 4.50 -18.52
C SER A 43 7.70 3.13 -18.73
N ALA A 44 8.06 2.42 -19.81
CA ALA A 44 7.60 1.06 -20.07
C ALA A 44 8.14 0.08 -18.99
N CYS A 45 9.42 0.20 -18.65
CA CYS A 45 10.04 -0.59 -17.58
C CYS A 45 9.33 -0.37 -16.24
N CYS A 46 9.08 0.89 -15.85
CA CYS A 46 8.35 1.21 -14.61
C CYS A 46 6.92 0.63 -14.60
N ARG A 47 6.22 0.69 -15.74
CA ARG A 47 4.88 0.08 -15.86
C ARG A 47 4.93 -1.44 -15.72
N ALA A 48 5.88 -2.08 -16.40
CA ALA A 48 6.05 -3.53 -16.33
C ALA A 48 6.34 -4.00 -14.89
N LEU A 49 7.27 -3.32 -14.20
CA LEU A 49 7.59 -3.60 -12.80
C LEU A 49 6.39 -3.41 -11.87
N ALA A 50 5.59 -2.37 -12.08
CA ALA A 50 4.40 -2.12 -11.29
C ALA A 50 3.34 -3.21 -11.51
N ASN A 51 3.07 -3.60 -12.77
CA ASN A 51 2.16 -4.70 -13.06
C ASN A 51 2.65 -6.04 -12.50
N MET A 52 3.95 -6.31 -12.60
CA MET A 52 4.56 -7.51 -12.02
C MET A 52 4.39 -7.55 -10.49
N PHE A 53 4.59 -6.42 -9.81
CA PHE A 53 4.33 -6.33 -8.37
C PHE A 53 2.89 -6.71 -8.03
N HIS A 54 1.91 -6.14 -8.73
CA HIS A 54 0.50 -6.45 -8.48
C HIS A 54 0.16 -7.91 -8.80
N ALA A 55 0.72 -8.49 -9.85
CA ALA A 55 0.54 -9.91 -10.16
C ALA A 55 1.14 -10.83 -9.07
N CYS A 56 2.34 -10.49 -8.55
CA CYS A 56 2.92 -11.22 -7.43
C CYS A 56 2.05 -11.14 -6.17
N MET A 57 1.57 -9.94 -5.84
CA MET A 57 0.67 -9.74 -4.70
C MET A 57 -0.65 -10.50 -4.86
N GLN A 58 -1.20 -10.52 -6.06
CA GLN A 58 -2.43 -11.27 -6.36
C GLN A 58 -2.25 -12.77 -6.16
N ASN A 59 -1.12 -13.33 -6.60
CA ASN A 59 -0.81 -14.74 -6.38
C ASN A 59 -0.67 -15.09 -4.89
N VAL A 60 0.03 -14.25 -4.13
CA VAL A 60 0.28 -14.48 -2.69
C VAL A 60 -1.00 -14.30 -1.87
N LEU A 61 -1.80 -13.29 -2.18
CA LEU A 61 -3.02 -12.95 -1.42
C LEU A 61 -4.29 -13.59 -2.01
N GLY A 62 -4.17 -14.29 -3.14
CA GLY A 62 -5.29 -14.93 -3.84
C GLY A 62 -6.20 -15.76 -2.93
N PRO A 63 -5.67 -16.59 -2.03
CA PRO A 63 -6.48 -17.40 -1.12
C PRO A 63 -7.36 -16.57 -0.15
N ILE A 64 -7.02 -15.29 0.09
CA ILE A 64 -7.79 -14.42 0.99
C ILE A 64 -9.15 -14.07 0.36
N GLY A 65 -9.24 -13.89 -0.95
CA GLY A 65 -10.49 -13.53 -1.62
C GLY A 65 -11.64 -14.50 -1.31
N PRO A 66 -11.54 -15.77 -1.72
CA PRO A 66 -12.56 -16.78 -1.41
C PRO A 66 -12.80 -16.98 0.09
N ALA A 67 -11.73 -16.89 0.91
CA ALA A 67 -11.85 -17.01 2.35
C ALA A 67 -12.63 -15.84 2.96
N SER A 68 -12.48 -14.62 2.42
CA SER A 68 -13.24 -13.44 2.83
C SER A 68 -14.73 -13.57 2.49
N GLU A 69 -15.05 -14.09 1.30
CA GLU A 69 -16.44 -14.23 0.84
C GLU A 69 -17.17 -15.36 1.57
N ASN A 70 -16.58 -16.54 1.57
CA ASN A 70 -17.23 -17.75 2.06
C ASN A 70 -17.02 -17.99 3.55
N GLY A 71 -16.02 -17.33 4.11
CA GLY A 71 -15.55 -17.58 5.47
C GLY A 71 -14.83 -18.93 5.62
N VAL A 72 -13.98 -19.02 6.61
CA VAL A 72 -13.27 -20.23 7.01
C VAL A 72 -13.79 -20.69 8.37
N ALA A 73 -14.18 -21.95 8.48
CA ALA A 73 -14.57 -22.52 9.77
C ALA A 73 -13.32 -22.72 10.64
N MET A 74 -13.30 -22.09 11.79
CA MET A 74 -12.18 -22.14 12.74
C MET A 74 -12.71 -22.42 14.14
N MET A 75 -12.04 -23.32 14.84
CA MET A 75 -12.33 -23.59 16.24
C MET A 75 -11.56 -22.61 17.12
N SER A 76 -12.27 -21.90 17.98
CA SER A 76 -11.69 -21.00 18.97
C SER A 76 -11.20 -21.80 20.20
N ARG A 77 -10.40 -21.14 21.06
CA ARG A 77 -9.87 -21.76 22.28
C ARG A 77 -10.95 -22.28 23.24
N ASP A 78 -12.15 -21.74 23.17
CA ASP A 78 -13.33 -22.16 23.95
C ASP A 78 -14.03 -23.39 23.35
N GLY A 79 -13.48 -24.03 22.33
CA GLY A 79 -14.04 -25.19 21.63
C GLY A 79 -15.21 -24.87 20.70
N VAL A 80 -15.58 -23.61 20.55
CA VAL A 80 -16.69 -23.21 19.67
C VAL A 80 -16.20 -22.99 18.24
N TRP A 81 -16.88 -23.58 17.27
CA TRP A 81 -16.65 -23.34 15.85
C TRP A 81 -17.27 -22.02 15.41
N ARG A 82 -16.45 -21.20 14.77
CA ARG A 82 -16.85 -19.89 14.21
C ARG A 82 -16.51 -19.82 12.75
N ARG A 83 -17.37 -19.17 11.96
CA ARG A 83 -17.04 -18.79 10.57
C ARG A 83 -16.31 -17.45 10.60
N CYS A 84 -15.05 -17.48 10.24
CA CYS A 84 -14.17 -16.30 10.23
C CYS A 84 -13.99 -15.80 8.79
N HIS A 85 -14.16 -14.51 8.57
CA HIS A 85 -13.95 -13.85 7.29
C HIS A 85 -12.68 -12.98 7.38
N PRO A 86 -11.53 -13.44 6.85
CA PRO A 86 -10.31 -12.64 6.85
C PRO A 86 -10.48 -11.42 5.95
N ILE A 87 -10.09 -10.24 6.44
CA ILE A 87 -10.14 -8.98 5.71
C ILE A 87 -8.73 -8.44 5.56
N PHE A 88 -8.34 -8.06 4.34
CA PHE A 88 -7.11 -7.31 4.12
C PHE A 88 -7.31 -5.88 4.63
N SER A 89 -6.83 -5.63 5.84
CA SER A 89 -7.20 -4.47 6.64
C SER A 89 -6.17 -3.35 6.57
N ILE A 90 -4.88 -3.68 6.58
CA ILE A 90 -3.79 -2.69 6.67
C ILE A 90 -2.63 -3.10 5.77
N PHE A 91 -2.11 -2.13 5.03
CA PHE A 91 -0.83 -2.20 4.33
C PHE A 91 0.12 -1.15 4.90
N ILE A 92 1.30 -1.60 5.34
CA ILE A 92 2.35 -0.74 5.87
C ILE A 92 3.50 -0.69 4.86
N GLY A 93 3.88 0.50 4.44
CA GLY A 93 4.98 0.73 3.52
C GLY A 93 5.31 2.22 3.40
N ASP A 94 6.50 2.50 2.87
CA ASP A 94 6.93 3.85 2.55
C ASP A 94 6.03 4.49 1.46
N TYR A 95 6.13 5.82 1.31
CA TYR A 95 5.30 6.54 0.33
C TYR A 95 5.40 5.98 -1.10
N PRO A 96 6.57 5.63 -1.66
CA PRO A 96 6.67 5.00 -2.97
C PRO A 96 5.90 3.67 -3.07
N LYS A 97 5.88 2.87 -2.00
CA LYS A 97 5.11 1.63 -1.94
C LYS A 97 3.62 1.89 -1.78
N GLN A 98 3.24 2.87 -0.98
CA GLN A 98 1.83 3.29 -0.88
C GLN A 98 1.30 3.74 -2.24
N ALA A 99 2.04 4.59 -2.97
CA ALA A 99 1.68 5.02 -4.32
C ALA A 99 1.70 3.88 -5.35
N LEU A 100 2.51 2.84 -5.16
CA LEU A 100 2.48 1.64 -5.98
C LEU A 100 1.22 0.82 -5.69
N VAL A 101 0.94 0.54 -4.43
CA VAL A 101 -0.18 -0.29 -3.98
C VAL A 101 -1.53 0.33 -4.33
N THR A 102 -1.69 1.63 -4.15
CA THR A 102 -2.91 2.38 -4.52
C THR A 102 -3.01 2.72 -6.00
N CYS A 103 -1.98 2.36 -6.79
CA CYS A 103 -1.89 2.69 -8.21
C CYS A 103 -1.90 4.20 -8.51
N THR A 104 -1.56 5.07 -7.55
CA THR A 104 -1.47 6.51 -7.77
C THR A 104 -0.14 6.93 -8.38
N PHE A 105 -0.10 8.03 -9.14
CA PHE A 105 1.16 8.59 -9.60
C PHE A 105 2.01 9.10 -8.44
N ASN A 106 3.34 9.06 -8.59
CA ASN A 106 4.25 9.70 -7.66
C ASN A 106 3.96 11.21 -7.61
N GLY A 107 3.99 11.78 -6.40
CA GLY A 107 3.61 13.18 -6.16
C GLY A 107 2.11 13.40 -5.93
N GLN A 108 1.29 12.36 -6.01
CA GLN A 108 -0.12 12.39 -5.63
C GLN A 108 -0.31 11.82 -4.22
N CYS A 109 -1.33 12.27 -3.51
CA CYS A 109 -1.70 11.65 -2.24
C CYS A 109 -2.39 10.31 -2.49
N SER A 110 -1.98 9.26 -1.78
CA SER A 110 -2.64 7.94 -1.82
C SER A 110 -3.88 7.87 -0.91
N LYS A 111 -4.23 8.96 -0.21
CA LYS A 111 -5.39 9.03 0.71
C LYS A 111 -6.50 9.94 0.22
N CYS A 112 -6.16 11.06 -0.41
CA CYS A 112 -7.14 12.08 -0.78
C CYS A 112 -6.80 12.73 -2.13
N LEU A 113 -7.78 13.41 -2.70
CA LEU A 113 -7.69 14.06 -4.01
C LEU A 113 -7.04 15.46 -3.94
N VAL A 114 -6.08 15.66 -3.03
CA VAL A 114 -5.37 16.93 -2.92
C VAL A 114 -4.52 17.20 -4.17
N PRO A 115 -4.64 18.38 -4.80
CA PRO A 115 -3.75 18.76 -5.89
C PRO A 115 -2.29 18.89 -5.40
N PRO A 116 -1.27 18.54 -6.21
CA PRO A 116 0.13 18.61 -5.78
C PRO A 116 0.58 19.97 -5.26
N GLY A 117 0.09 21.07 -5.85
CA GLY A 117 0.40 22.44 -5.41
C GLY A 117 -0.29 22.87 -4.10
N GLN A 118 -1.15 22.01 -3.54
CA GLN A 118 -1.85 22.26 -2.28
C GLN A 118 -1.44 21.28 -1.17
N LEU A 119 -0.49 20.38 -1.46
CA LEU A 119 0.14 19.54 -0.44
C LEU A 119 0.80 20.44 0.62
N GLY A 120 0.46 20.23 1.88
CA GLY A 120 0.96 21.02 3.00
C GLY A 120 0.11 22.28 3.33
N LYS A 121 -0.92 22.61 2.55
CA LYS A 121 -1.90 23.65 2.94
C LYS A 121 -2.94 23.05 3.89
N TYR A 122 -3.39 23.83 4.85
CA TYR A 122 -4.44 23.44 5.79
C TYR A 122 -5.82 23.50 5.10
N ASN A 123 -6.11 22.47 4.30
CA ASN A 123 -7.40 22.30 3.62
C ASN A 123 -7.86 20.85 3.73
N SER A 124 -9.17 20.61 3.72
CA SER A 124 -9.76 19.29 3.65
C SER A 124 -10.09 18.95 2.19
N PHE A 125 -9.75 17.73 1.78
CA PHE A 125 -10.01 17.21 0.44
C PHE A 125 -10.77 15.89 0.52
N PRO A 126 -11.61 15.56 -0.48
CA PRO A 126 -12.29 14.27 -0.54
C PRO A 126 -11.30 13.11 -0.48
N LEU A 127 -11.65 12.06 0.25
CA LEU A 127 -10.85 10.84 0.31
C LEU A 127 -10.95 10.05 -1.00
N CYS A 128 -9.85 9.43 -1.38
CA CYS A 128 -9.87 8.40 -2.42
C CYS A 128 -10.63 7.18 -1.91
N THR A 129 -11.39 6.54 -2.78
CA THR A 129 -12.10 5.29 -2.47
C THR A 129 -11.86 4.27 -3.57
N GLN A 130 -11.83 3.00 -3.22
CA GLN A 130 -11.72 1.94 -4.21
C GLN A 130 -12.86 1.99 -5.22
N ARG A 131 -14.07 2.31 -4.76
CA ARG A 131 -15.27 2.44 -5.60
C ARG A 131 -15.08 3.49 -6.71
N SER A 132 -14.39 4.61 -6.43
CA SER A 132 -14.19 5.69 -7.41
C SER A 132 -13.23 5.32 -8.54
N VAL A 133 -12.32 4.35 -8.32
CA VAL A 133 -11.27 4.00 -9.29
C VAL A 133 -11.48 2.63 -9.95
N ILE A 134 -12.24 1.73 -9.35
CA ILE A 134 -12.39 0.35 -9.83
C ILE A 134 -12.95 0.29 -11.26
N GLY A 135 -13.87 1.19 -11.60
CA GLY A 135 -14.42 1.29 -12.95
C GLY A 135 -13.38 1.59 -14.03
N THR A 136 -12.33 2.33 -13.68
CA THR A 136 -11.20 2.61 -14.59
C THR A 136 -10.42 1.33 -14.89
N TYR A 137 -10.18 0.51 -13.88
CA TYR A 137 -9.43 -0.74 -14.04
C TYR A 137 -10.20 -1.82 -14.79
N HIS A 138 -11.52 -1.84 -14.69
CA HIS A 138 -12.38 -2.72 -15.52
C HIS A 138 -12.33 -2.39 -17.02
N LEU A 139 -11.80 -1.24 -17.41
CA LEU A 139 -11.60 -0.91 -18.83
C LEU A 139 -10.42 -1.67 -19.45
N ALA A 140 -9.48 -2.17 -18.64
CA ALA A 140 -8.29 -2.85 -19.13
C ALA A 140 -8.60 -4.03 -20.05
N ASP A 141 -9.66 -4.78 -19.75
CA ASP A 141 -10.10 -5.95 -20.51
C ASP A 141 -11.04 -5.60 -21.67
N LYS A 142 -11.52 -4.36 -21.76
CA LYS A 142 -12.54 -3.94 -22.72
C LYS A 142 -12.02 -3.01 -23.80
N ASP A 143 -11.30 -1.96 -23.38
CA ASP A 143 -10.79 -0.90 -24.26
C ASP A 143 -9.49 -0.32 -23.71
N LEU A 144 -8.37 -0.81 -24.23
CA LEU A 144 -7.03 -0.38 -23.81
C LEU A 144 -6.78 1.11 -24.03
N ARG A 145 -7.26 1.71 -25.13
CA ARG A 145 -7.03 3.14 -25.42
C ARG A 145 -7.79 3.99 -24.40
N LYS A 146 -9.05 3.65 -24.13
CA LYS A 146 -9.85 4.32 -23.12
C LYS A 146 -9.25 4.12 -21.72
N PHE A 147 -8.80 2.91 -21.40
CA PHE A 147 -8.13 2.58 -20.15
C PHE A 147 -6.93 3.50 -19.87
N TYR A 148 -5.96 3.57 -20.82
CA TYR A 148 -4.78 4.42 -20.63
C TYR A 148 -5.13 5.90 -20.49
N ARG A 149 -6.07 6.40 -21.30
CA ARG A 149 -6.54 7.78 -21.22
C ARG A 149 -7.18 8.07 -19.85
N THR A 150 -8.13 7.23 -19.41
CA THR A 150 -8.82 7.41 -18.13
C THR A 150 -7.86 7.30 -16.95
N CYS A 151 -6.90 6.37 -16.99
CA CYS A 151 -5.85 6.30 -15.96
C CYS A 151 -5.05 7.61 -15.89
N HIS A 152 -4.65 8.17 -17.03
CA HIS A 152 -3.89 9.41 -17.07
C HIS A 152 -4.69 10.60 -16.54
N GLU A 153 -5.95 10.74 -16.94
CA GLU A 153 -6.87 11.80 -16.46
C GLU A 153 -7.09 11.70 -14.95
N ALA A 154 -7.27 10.48 -14.42
CA ALA A 154 -7.45 10.20 -13.00
C ALA A 154 -6.14 10.19 -12.19
N LYS A 155 -4.98 10.45 -12.80
CA LYS A 155 -3.64 10.38 -12.16
C LYS A 155 -3.33 9.01 -11.54
N LEU A 156 -3.81 7.95 -12.19
CA LEU A 156 -3.61 6.56 -11.80
C LEU A 156 -2.58 5.88 -12.70
N LYS A 157 -1.76 5.00 -12.11
CA LYS A 157 -0.89 4.12 -12.87
C LYS A 157 -1.72 3.10 -13.63
N PRO A 158 -1.42 2.81 -14.92
CA PRO A 158 -2.13 1.82 -15.69
C PRO A 158 -1.71 0.40 -15.30
N ILE A 159 -2.31 -0.08 -14.23
CA ILE A 159 -2.18 -1.46 -13.73
C ILE A 159 -3.36 -2.26 -14.26
N PHE A 160 -3.11 -3.37 -14.96
CA PHE A 160 -4.19 -4.14 -15.59
C PHE A 160 -5.12 -4.77 -14.55
N HIS A 161 -4.54 -5.44 -13.55
CA HIS A 161 -5.28 -6.15 -12.50
C HIS A 161 -4.69 -5.79 -11.13
N PRO A 162 -5.12 -4.68 -10.50
CA PRO A 162 -4.69 -4.37 -9.14
C PRO A 162 -5.08 -5.51 -8.19
N PHE A 163 -4.14 -6.02 -7.39
CA PHE A 163 -4.37 -7.21 -6.55
C PHE A 163 -5.55 -7.05 -5.58
N TRP A 164 -5.80 -5.83 -5.14
CA TRP A 164 -6.88 -5.51 -4.22
C TRP A 164 -8.27 -5.49 -4.89
N ALA A 165 -8.34 -5.46 -6.22
CA ALA A 165 -9.60 -5.46 -6.94
C ALA A 165 -10.41 -6.75 -6.73
N SER A 166 -9.72 -7.86 -6.44
CA SER A 166 -10.32 -9.16 -6.15
C SER A 166 -10.52 -9.45 -4.65
N LEU A 167 -10.17 -8.49 -3.76
CA LEU A 167 -10.32 -8.66 -2.32
C LEU A 167 -11.64 -8.06 -1.86
N PRO A 168 -12.64 -8.87 -1.49
CA PRO A 168 -13.90 -8.37 -0.98
C PRO A 168 -13.71 -7.72 0.40
N LEU A 169 -14.60 -6.85 0.79
CA LEU A 169 -14.60 -6.16 2.08
C LEU A 169 -13.35 -5.29 2.35
N THR A 170 -12.54 -5.02 1.31
CA THR A 170 -11.33 -4.21 1.39
C THR A 170 -11.54 -2.90 0.65
N ASP A 171 -11.13 -1.78 1.24
CA ASP A 171 -10.85 -0.53 0.51
C ASP A 171 -9.38 -0.19 0.69
N ILE A 172 -8.61 -0.32 -0.40
CA ILE A 172 -7.15 -0.16 -0.36
C ILE A 172 -6.73 1.23 0.09
N PHE A 173 -7.51 2.28 -0.21
CA PHE A 173 -7.20 3.65 0.17
C PHE A 173 -7.38 3.87 1.68
N ILE A 174 -8.33 3.16 2.30
CA ILE A 174 -8.49 3.15 3.76
C ILE A 174 -7.38 2.31 4.41
N SER A 175 -7.02 1.20 3.79
CA SER A 175 -6.03 0.24 4.31
C SER A 175 -4.58 0.76 4.34
N ILE A 176 -4.24 1.78 3.57
CA ILE A 176 -2.91 2.40 3.62
C ILE A 176 -2.71 3.15 4.94
N THR A 177 -1.59 2.90 5.60
CA THR A 177 -1.19 3.61 6.81
C THR A 177 0.12 4.37 6.60
N PRO A 178 0.30 5.54 7.25
CA PRO A 178 1.59 6.22 7.27
C PRO A 178 2.69 5.31 7.83
N ASP A 179 3.85 5.33 7.20
CA ASP A 179 5.06 4.70 7.72
C ASP A 179 5.73 5.61 8.76
N ILE A 180 5.86 5.11 9.98
CA ILE A 180 6.45 5.88 11.09
C ILE A 180 7.90 6.24 10.81
N LEU A 181 8.68 5.32 10.22
CA LEU A 181 10.11 5.55 10.01
C LEU A 181 10.36 6.63 8.95
N HIS A 182 9.81 6.48 7.74
CA HIS A 182 10.15 7.37 6.64
C HIS A 182 9.30 8.65 6.63
N GLN A 183 8.03 8.56 6.97
CA GLN A 183 7.14 9.73 6.92
C GLN A 183 7.23 10.57 8.20
N LEU A 184 7.25 9.96 9.38
CA LEU A 184 7.29 10.69 10.64
C LEU A 184 8.74 11.02 11.04
N LEU A 185 9.59 10.01 11.29
CA LEU A 185 10.92 10.24 11.87
C LEU A 185 11.89 10.84 10.85
N GLN A 186 12.05 10.24 9.68
CA GLN A 186 12.97 10.73 8.65
C GLN A 186 12.39 11.88 7.81
N GLY A 187 11.07 12.02 7.76
CA GLY A 187 10.39 13.14 7.12
C GLY A 187 10.21 14.31 8.08
N MET A 188 9.08 14.31 8.78
CA MET A 188 8.67 15.47 9.61
C MET A 188 9.65 15.81 10.72
N MET A 189 10.08 14.85 11.52
CA MET A 189 10.97 15.10 12.67
C MET A 189 12.36 15.57 12.23
N LYS A 190 12.92 14.95 11.18
CA LYS A 190 14.21 15.39 10.63
C LYS A 190 14.15 16.83 10.11
N CYS A 191 13.08 17.20 9.40
CA CYS A 191 12.91 18.57 8.94
C CYS A 191 12.75 19.55 10.11
N LEU A 192 11.94 19.20 11.11
CA LEU A 192 11.73 20.02 12.30
C LEU A 192 13.06 20.26 13.03
N ILE A 193 13.82 19.20 13.30
CA ILE A 193 15.16 19.30 13.93
C ILE A 193 16.08 20.18 13.09
N GLY A 194 16.10 20.02 11.77
CA GLY A 194 16.88 20.85 10.86
C GLY A 194 16.52 22.35 10.96
N TRP A 195 15.24 22.68 11.05
CA TRP A 195 14.78 24.06 11.24
C TRP A 195 15.19 24.62 12.61
N VAL A 196 15.06 23.83 13.69
CA VAL A 196 15.48 24.22 15.03
C VAL A 196 16.98 24.47 15.06
N ILE A 197 17.81 23.58 14.47
CA ILE A 197 19.26 23.77 14.35
C ILE A 197 19.60 25.04 13.56
N SER A 198 18.86 25.34 12.49
CA SER A 198 19.13 26.54 11.68
C SER A 198 18.82 27.85 12.43
N ILE A 199 17.88 27.83 13.38
CA ILE A 199 17.50 29.01 14.17
C ILE A 199 18.40 29.19 15.38
N PHE A 200 18.69 28.14 16.12
CA PHE A 200 19.37 28.22 17.43
C PHE A 200 20.84 27.84 17.36
N GLY A 201 21.31 27.24 16.27
CA GLY A 201 22.66 26.68 16.14
C GLY A 201 22.78 25.29 16.76
N ALA A 202 23.71 24.48 16.22
CA ALA A 202 23.91 23.10 16.68
C ALA A 202 24.42 22.99 18.12
N SER A 203 25.16 24.01 18.59
CA SER A 203 25.70 24.06 19.95
C SER A 203 24.63 24.23 21.02
N ALA A 204 23.57 24.95 20.74
CA ALA A 204 22.47 25.17 21.69
C ALA A 204 21.57 23.95 21.90
N ILE A 205 21.62 22.97 20.99
CA ILE A 205 20.78 21.76 21.03
C ILE A 205 21.52 20.60 21.71
N ASN A 206 22.87 20.65 21.74
CA ASN A 206 23.69 19.61 22.33
C ASN A 206 24.14 19.97 23.79
N ALA A 207 23.64 21.06 24.33
CA ALA A 207 23.84 21.47 25.72
C ALA A 207 22.70 20.98 26.61
#